data_d9d1bbb8d66859ba0e66ace06d05ab04
#
_entry.id   d9d1bbb8d66859ba0e66ace06d05ab04
#
_cell.length_a   1.000
_cell.length_b   1.000
_cell.length_c   1.000
_cell.angle_alpha   90.00
_cell.angle_beta   90.00
_cell.angle_gamma   90.00
#
_symmetry.space_group_name_H-M   'P 1'
#
loop_
_entity.id
_entity.type
_entity.pdbx_description
1 polymer ?
#
loop_
_entity_poly.entity_id
_entity_poly.type
_entity_poly.pdbx_seq_one_letter_code
_entity_poly.pdbx_strand_id
1 'polypeptide(L)'
;RPVGVGSGEWLTGRRGEPELPPPPAPGDLAFVQYTGGTTGRSKGVMLTHAAVSANVSQREGLLPTGTEGERILCVMPLFHSYA
;
A
#
# COMPACT_ATOMS: atom_id res chain seq x y z
N ARG A 1 -22.88 -10.13 -9.28
CA ARG A 1 -22.07 -10.81 -8.29
C ARG A 1 -20.99 -9.85 -7.76
N PRO A 2 -20.95 -9.66 -6.44
CA PRO A 2 -19.90 -8.82 -5.89
C PRO A 2 -18.54 -9.46 -6.09
N VAL A 3 -17.55 -8.65 -6.45
CA VAL A 3 -16.17 -9.08 -6.59
C VAL A 3 -15.43 -8.73 -5.31
N GLY A 4 -14.91 -9.74 -4.63
CA GLY A 4 -14.16 -9.55 -3.40
C GLY A 4 -12.70 -9.28 -3.64
N VAL A 5 -12.05 -8.60 -2.70
CA VAL A 5 -10.59 -8.46 -2.68
C VAL A 5 -9.98 -9.85 -2.55
N GLY A 6 -9.03 -10.19 -3.39
CA GLY A 6 -8.42 -11.52 -3.42
C GLY A 6 -9.08 -12.49 -4.38
N SER A 7 -10.20 -12.13 -4.98
CA SER A 7 -10.78 -12.90 -6.07
C SER A 7 -10.05 -12.57 -7.36
N GLY A 8 -9.77 -13.57 -8.19
CA GLY A 8 -9.19 -13.36 -9.51
C GLY A 8 -10.02 -12.47 -10.42
N GLU A 9 -11.32 -12.44 -10.20
CA GLU A 9 -12.24 -11.59 -10.94
C GLU A 9 -11.99 -10.10 -10.70
N TRP A 10 -11.56 -9.74 -9.50
CA TRP A 10 -11.24 -8.36 -9.17
C TRP A 10 -10.06 -7.84 -9.99
N LEU A 11 -9.08 -8.69 -10.21
CA LEU A 11 -7.88 -8.33 -10.98
C LEU A 11 -8.08 -8.47 -12.48
N THR A 12 -8.88 -9.44 -12.92
CA THR A 12 -9.04 -9.80 -14.34
C THR A 12 -10.39 -9.42 -14.92
N GLY A 13 -11.28 -8.83 -14.10
CA GLY A 13 -12.63 -8.46 -14.53
C GLY A 13 -12.70 -7.31 -15.54
N ARG A 14 -11.60 -6.66 -15.80
CA ARG A 14 -11.51 -5.61 -16.81
C ARG A 14 -11.15 -6.23 -18.16
N ARG A 15 -11.95 -5.92 -19.17
CA ARG A 15 -11.68 -6.36 -20.53
C ARG A 15 -10.64 -5.46 -21.17
N GLY A 16 -9.70 -6.06 -21.86
CA GLY A 16 -8.64 -5.38 -22.57
C GLY A 16 -7.45 -5.06 -21.64
N GLU A 17 -6.35 -4.71 -22.25
CA GLU A 17 -5.17 -4.28 -21.50
C GLU A 17 -5.37 -2.83 -21.05
N PRO A 18 -5.31 -2.55 -19.74
CA PRO A 18 -5.39 -1.19 -19.27
C PRO A 18 -4.15 -0.43 -19.75
N GLU A 19 -4.35 0.79 -20.24
CA GLU A 19 -3.26 1.71 -20.43
C GLU A 19 -2.75 2.12 -19.06
N LEU A 20 -1.54 1.68 -18.72
CA LEU A 20 -0.90 2.11 -17.51
C LEU A 20 -0.38 3.53 -17.67
N PRO A 21 -0.62 4.40 -16.69
CA PRO A 21 0.00 5.70 -16.69
C PRO A 21 1.52 5.56 -16.63
N PRO A 22 2.29 6.58 -17.05
CA PRO A 22 3.73 6.55 -16.88
C PRO A 22 4.08 6.36 -15.39
N PRO A 23 5.21 5.69 -15.09
CA PRO A 23 5.62 5.49 -13.71
C PRO A 23 5.83 6.83 -13.02
N PRO A 24 5.43 6.96 -11.74
CA PRO A 24 5.59 8.20 -10.99
C PRO A 24 7.05 8.50 -10.71
N ALA A 25 7.37 9.78 -10.57
CA ALA A 25 8.68 10.20 -10.10
C ALA A 25 8.80 9.94 -8.59
N PRO A 26 10.04 9.76 -8.06
CA PRO A 26 10.24 9.51 -6.63
C PRO A 26 9.65 10.57 -5.70
N GLY A 27 9.65 11.83 -6.12
CA GLY A 27 9.09 12.94 -5.34
C GLY A 27 7.58 13.10 -5.46
N ASP A 28 6.92 12.32 -6.31
CA ASP A 28 5.47 12.39 -6.47
C ASP A 28 4.76 11.82 -5.24
N LEU A 29 3.57 12.36 -4.97
CA LEU A 29 2.73 11.90 -3.88
C LEU A 29 2.26 10.46 -4.16
N ALA A 30 2.53 9.55 -3.22
CA ALA A 30 2.03 8.20 -3.29
C ALA A 30 0.64 8.10 -2.65
N PHE A 31 0.51 8.55 -1.42
CA PHE A 31 -0.77 8.57 -0.72
C PHE A 31 -0.72 9.51 0.48
N VAL A 32 -1.89 9.79 1.02
CA VAL A 32 -2.07 10.58 2.22
C VAL A 32 -2.51 9.65 3.34
N GLN A 33 -1.70 9.53 4.38
CA GLN A 33 -2.02 8.72 5.54
C GLN A 33 -2.56 9.62 6.65
N TYR A 34 -3.78 9.38 7.08
CA TYR A 34 -4.37 10.13 8.17
C TYR A 34 -3.94 9.55 9.51
N THR A 35 -3.60 10.45 10.43
CA THR A 35 -3.24 10.08 11.80
C THR A 35 -4.37 10.45 12.74
N GLY A 36 -4.64 9.59 13.74
CA GLY A 36 -5.51 9.94 14.85
C GLY A 36 -4.75 10.85 15.78
N GLY A 37 -4.89 12.17 15.58
CA GLY A 37 -4.16 13.13 16.37
C GLY A 37 -4.64 13.18 17.83
N THR A 38 -3.73 13.47 18.75
CA THR A 38 -4.02 13.70 20.16
C THR A 38 -4.81 14.99 20.40
N THR A 39 -4.95 15.82 19.37
CA THR A 39 -5.63 17.14 19.42
C THR A 39 -7.04 17.11 18.83
N GLY A 40 -7.61 15.95 18.59
CA GLY A 40 -8.98 15.78 18.09
C GLY A 40 -9.20 15.99 16.60
N ARG A 41 -8.21 16.48 15.86
CA ARG A 41 -8.27 16.58 14.39
C ARG A 41 -7.32 15.60 13.75
N SER A 42 -7.84 14.77 12.84
CA SER A 42 -7.02 13.95 11.99
C SER A 42 -6.21 14.83 11.05
N LYS A 43 -4.93 14.53 10.94
CA LYS A 43 -4.02 15.20 10.01
C LYS A 43 -3.63 14.23 8.90
N GLY A 44 -3.66 14.72 7.66
CA GLY A 44 -3.18 13.96 6.53
C GLY A 44 -1.68 14.16 6.35
N VAL A 45 -0.93 13.07 6.42
CA VAL A 45 0.51 13.08 6.16
C VAL A 45 0.72 12.69 4.71
N MET A 46 1.36 13.56 3.95
CA MET A 46 1.69 13.29 2.54
C MET A 46 2.94 12.42 2.46
N LEU A 47 2.79 11.26 1.85
CA LEU A 47 3.89 10.32 1.66
C LEU A 47 4.25 10.22 0.18
N THR A 48 5.51 10.46 -0.13
CA THR A 48 6.02 10.33 -1.49
C THR A 48 6.38 8.88 -1.82
N HIS A 49 6.48 8.57 -3.10
CA HIS A 49 6.93 7.25 -3.55
C HIS A 49 8.32 6.93 -3.02
N ALA A 50 9.22 7.91 -2.98
CA ALA A 50 10.57 7.72 -2.43
C ALA A 50 10.53 7.32 -0.95
N ALA A 51 9.70 7.98 -0.15
CA ALA A 51 9.57 7.68 1.28
C ALA A 51 9.03 6.26 1.52
N VAL A 52 8.00 5.87 0.77
CA VAL A 52 7.42 4.53 0.87
C VAL A 52 8.43 3.47 0.44
N SER A 53 9.12 3.69 -0.68
CA SER A 53 10.13 2.75 -1.20
C SER A 53 11.29 2.60 -0.21
N ALA A 54 11.74 3.69 0.39
CA ALA A 54 12.80 3.64 1.39
C ALA A 54 12.37 2.81 2.61
N ASN A 55 11.14 2.99 3.07
CA ASN A 55 10.60 2.23 4.20
C ASN A 55 10.54 0.73 3.89
N VAL A 56 10.05 0.37 2.70
CA VAL A 56 9.98 -1.02 2.26
C VAL A 56 11.39 -1.63 2.19
N SER A 57 12.36 -0.91 1.64
CA SER A 57 13.73 -1.37 1.54
C SER A 57 14.37 -1.61 2.91
N GLN A 58 14.11 -0.73 3.87
CA GLN A 58 14.58 -0.88 5.25
C GLN A 58 13.97 -2.12 5.90
N ARG A 59 12.69 -2.33 5.70
CA ARG A 59 12.01 -3.52 6.22
C ARG A 59 12.60 -4.80 5.64
N GLU A 60 12.85 -4.83 4.34
CA GLU A 60 13.46 -5.97 3.68
C GLU A 60 14.88 -6.25 4.21
N GLY A 61 15.61 -5.21 4.57
CA GLY A 61 16.93 -5.38 5.18
C GLY A 61 16.88 -6.01 6.57
N LEU A 62 15.80 -5.77 7.33
CA LEU A 62 15.63 -6.33 8.67
C LEU A 62 14.96 -7.70 8.65
N LEU A 63 13.95 -7.86 7.82
CA LEU A 63 13.14 -9.07 7.71
C LEU A 63 12.96 -9.41 6.23
N PRO A 64 13.96 -10.04 5.62
CA PRO A 64 13.89 -10.38 4.20
C PRO A 64 12.70 -11.31 3.92
N THR A 65 11.94 -11.00 2.88
CA THR A 65 10.90 -11.89 2.40
C THR A 65 11.51 -12.98 1.53
N GLY A 66 11.01 -14.20 1.71
CA GLY A 66 11.44 -15.32 0.91
C GLY A 66 10.83 -15.31 -0.49
N THR A 67 11.31 -16.20 -1.33
CA THR A 67 10.78 -16.41 -2.68
C THR A 67 9.53 -17.30 -2.67
N GLU A 68 9.28 -18.00 -1.58
CA GLU A 68 8.11 -18.84 -1.40
C GLU A 68 7.08 -18.10 -0.54
N GLY A 69 5.81 -18.39 -0.78
CA GLY A 69 4.69 -17.66 -0.18
C GLY A 69 4.84 -17.31 1.30
N GLU A 70 4.84 -16.03 1.58
CA GLU A 70 4.90 -15.50 2.93
C GLU A 70 3.51 -15.43 3.55
N ARG A 71 3.46 -15.57 4.86
CA ARG A 71 2.22 -15.41 5.61
C ARG A 71 2.39 -14.35 6.67
N ILE A 72 1.51 -13.38 6.64
CA ILE A 72 1.52 -12.26 7.58
C ILE A 72 0.21 -12.25 8.34
N LEU A 73 0.29 -12.23 9.66
CA LEU A 73 -0.87 -12.05 10.50
C LEU A 73 -1.14 -10.56 10.65
N CYS A 74 -2.22 -10.10 10.03
CA CYS A 74 -2.62 -8.69 10.13
C CYS A 74 -3.77 -8.58 11.15
N VAL A 75 -3.44 -8.06 12.32
CA VAL A 75 -4.41 -7.87 13.42
C VAL A 75 -4.92 -6.41 13.49
N MET A 76 -4.30 -5.52 12.75
CA MET A 76 -4.70 -4.12 12.68
C MET A 76 -5.63 -3.88 11.50
N PRO A 77 -6.56 -2.92 11.58
CA PRO A 77 -7.33 -2.53 10.41
C PRO A 77 -6.42 -2.10 9.26
N LEU A 78 -6.80 -2.42 8.03
CA LEU A 78 -5.94 -2.12 6.87
C LEU A 78 -5.72 -0.62 6.62
N PHE A 79 -6.59 0.23 7.16
CA PHE A 79 -6.40 1.67 7.08
C PHE A 79 -5.39 2.20 8.10
N HIS A 80 -4.98 1.38 9.05
CA HIS A 80 -4.01 1.78 10.07
C HIS A 80 -2.59 1.76 9.49
N SER A 81 -1.77 2.73 9.91
CA SER A 81 -0.40 2.85 9.42
C SER A 81 0.49 1.65 9.70
N TYR A 82 0.13 0.84 10.69
CA TYR A 82 0.85 -0.40 11.01
C TYR A 82 0.38 -1.62 10.19
N ALA A 83 -0.77 -1.52 9.57
CA ALA A 83 -1.25 -2.60 8.71
C ALA A 83 -0.58 -2.52 7.35
#